data_ac80c2821e596cc979cdbbb45b988620
#
_entry.id   ac80c2821e596cc979cdbbb45b988620
#
_cell.length_a   1.000
_cell.length_b   1.000
_cell.length_c   1.000
_cell.angle_alpha   90.00
_cell.angle_beta   90.00
_cell.angle_gamma   90.00
#
_symmetry.space_group_name_H-M   'P 1'
#
loop_
_entity.id
_entity.type
_entity.pdbx_description
1 polymer ?
#
loop_
_entity_poly.entity_id
_entity_poly.type
_entity_poly.pdbx_seq_one_letter_code
_entity_poly.pdbx_strand_id
1 'polypeptide(L)'
;MGTRERQRAATRAAIIDAATAAFVAHGYAGTSITAIAAAAEVSPESVYLIFTNKRTLLGAVIETAAHGDGTAVVDPSWLDAVRAEPDPRARLALMAAATRDVLRRTMPVDAVARAAALSDPEIAELCRRNEERRRRDVRTLVDLLAEAGPLRVPVEQAVDLMWALSRSTDLYRSLTADRGWSGRRAQAAVEDVLARVLLP
;
A
#
# COMPACT_ATOMS: atom_id res chain seq x y z
N MET A 1 3.66 -13.11 25.47
CA MET A 1 2.56 -13.55 24.56
C MET A 1 2.29 -15.03 24.81
N GLY A 2 1.07 -15.38 25.25
CA GLY A 2 0.70 -16.77 25.56
C GLY A 2 0.51 -17.63 24.31
N THR A 3 0.53 -18.97 24.46
CA THR A 3 0.36 -19.91 23.35
C THR A 3 -0.96 -19.72 22.59
N ARG A 4 -2.06 -19.44 23.28
CA ARG A 4 -3.39 -19.16 22.68
C ARG A 4 -3.40 -17.88 21.86
N GLU A 5 -2.69 -16.86 22.30
CA GLU A 5 -2.59 -15.57 21.59
C GLU A 5 -1.77 -15.72 20.32
N ARG A 6 -0.66 -16.44 20.35
CA ARG A 6 0.12 -16.79 19.15
C ARG A 6 -0.69 -17.59 18.13
N GLN A 7 -1.45 -18.59 18.60
CA GLN A 7 -2.31 -19.39 17.73
C GLN A 7 -3.39 -18.52 17.05
N ARG A 8 -4.01 -17.61 17.81
CA ARG A 8 -5.03 -16.70 17.27
C ARG A 8 -4.45 -15.72 16.24
N ALA A 9 -3.24 -15.21 16.49
CA ALA A 9 -2.52 -14.34 15.53
C ALA A 9 -2.17 -15.12 14.25
N ALA A 10 -1.69 -16.36 14.36
CA ALA A 10 -1.38 -17.22 13.22
C ALA A 10 -2.62 -17.53 12.37
N THR A 11 -3.74 -17.86 13.01
CA THR A 11 -5.02 -18.10 12.33
C THR A 11 -5.50 -16.83 11.59
N ARG A 12 -5.40 -15.66 12.25
CA ARG A 12 -5.76 -14.37 11.64
C ARG A 12 -4.90 -14.08 10.39
N ALA A 13 -3.59 -14.32 10.48
CA ALA A 13 -2.67 -14.13 9.36
C ALA A 13 -3.02 -15.06 8.20
N ALA A 14 -3.22 -16.36 8.45
CA ALA A 14 -3.60 -17.33 7.42
C ALA A 14 -4.90 -16.95 6.69
N ILE A 15 -5.91 -16.44 7.41
CA ILE A 15 -7.16 -15.97 6.79
C ILE A 15 -6.90 -14.73 5.90
N ILE A 16 -6.07 -13.79 6.34
CA ILE A 16 -5.74 -12.59 5.56
C ILE A 16 -4.97 -12.97 4.29
N ASP A 17 -4.02 -13.89 4.36
CA ASP A 17 -3.24 -14.36 3.21
C ASP A 17 -4.14 -15.05 2.19
N ALA A 18 -5.00 -15.98 2.64
CA ALA A 18 -5.98 -16.66 1.79
C ALA A 18 -6.97 -15.66 1.15
N ALA A 19 -7.45 -14.68 1.91
CA ALA A 19 -8.34 -13.64 1.42
C ALA A 19 -7.65 -12.75 0.38
N THR A 20 -6.38 -12.37 0.63
CA THR A 20 -5.59 -11.58 -0.31
C THR A 20 -5.47 -12.28 -1.65
N ALA A 21 -5.07 -13.55 -1.65
CA ALA A 21 -4.95 -14.36 -2.86
C ALA A 21 -6.31 -14.49 -3.59
N ALA A 22 -7.38 -14.80 -2.86
CA ALA A 22 -8.71 -14.97 -3.45
C ALA A 22 -9.27 -13.65 -4.02
N PHE A 23 -9.14 -12.54 -3.31
CA PHE A 23 -9.59 -11.23 -3.78
C PHE A 23 -8.82 -10.76 -5.03
N VAL A 24 -7.52 -10.95 -5.07
CA VAL A 24 -6.70 -10.58 -6.24
C VAL A 24 -7.02 -11.45 -7.44
N ALA A 25 -7.27 -12.75 -7.25
CA ALA A 25 -7.56 -13.69 -8.34
C ALA A 25 -8.99 -13.56 -8.90
N HIS A 26 -9.98 -13.32 -8.02
CA HIS A 26 -11.41 -13.43 -8.36
C HIS A 26 -12.21 -12.14 -8.16
N GLY A 27 -11.58 -11.08 -7.67
CA GLY A 27 -12.24 -9.84 -7.27
C GLY A 27 -13.05 -9.99 -5.99
N TYR A 28 -13.52 -8.86 -5.45
CA TYR A 28 -14.32 -8.86 -4.23
C TYR A 28 -15.64 -9.61 -4.39
N ALA A 29 -16.41 -9.35 -5.45
CA ALA A 29 -17.72 -9.97 -5.68
C ALA A 29 -17.60 -11.49 -5.90
N GLY A 30 -16.59 -11.94 -6.65
CA GLY A 30 -16.37 -13.35 -6.98
C GLY A 30 -15.79 -14.21 -5.85
N THR A 31 -15.45 -13.61 -4.71
CA THR A 31 -14.86 -14.32 -3.56
C THR A 31 -15.89 -14.55 -2.47
N SER A 32 -16.00 -15.78 -1.94
CA SER A 32 -16.85 -16.13 -0.79
C SER A 32 -16.04 -16.37 0.49
N ILE A 33 -16.65 -16.12 1.65
CA ILE A 33 -16.04 -16.46 2.96
C ILE A 33 -15.77 -17.97 3.07
N THR A 34 -16.64 -18.81 2.53
CA THR A 34 -16.45 -20.27 2.53
C THR A 34 -15.19 -20.68 1.74
N ALA A 35 -14.94 -20.07 0.58
CA ALA A 35 -13.75 -20.35 -0.20
C ALA A 35 -12.47 -19.87 0.52
N ILE A 36 -12.52 -18.70 1.16
CA ILE A 36 -11.40 -18.20 1.97
C ILE A 36 -11.12 -19.10 3.16
N ALA A 37 -12.15 -19.53 3.88
CA ALA A 37 -12.04 -20.42 5.03
C ALA A 37 -11.40 -21.77 4.65
N ALA A 38 -11.83 -22.35 3.53
CA ALA A 38 -11.26 -23.59 3.00
C ALA A 38 -9.77 -23.42 2.65
N ALA A 39 -9.40 -22.32 1.99
CA ALA A 39 -8.01 -22.02 1.64
C ALA A 39 -7.11 -21.72 2.87
N ALA A 40 -7.70 -21.20 3.95
CA ALA A 40 -7.00 -20.94 5.22
C ALA A 40 -7.03 -22.14 6.18
N GLU A 41 -7.61 -23.27 5.77
CA GLU A 41 -7.78 -24.48 6.58
C GLU A 41 -8.52 -24.23 7.92
N VAL A 42 -9.54 -23.37 7.89
CA VAL A 42 -10.39 -23.04 9.05
C VAL A 42 -11.87 -23.18 8.70
N SER A 43 -12.75 -23.16 9.72
CA SER A 43 -14.19 -23.12 9.47
C SER A 43 -14.66 -21.69 9.09
N PRO A 44 -15.74 -21.55 8.31
CA PRO A 44 -16.35 -20.25 8.02
C PRO A 44 -16.72 -19.46 9.29
N GLU A 45 -17.17 -20.17 10.35
CA GLU A 45 -17.50 -19.57 11.65
C GLU A 45 -16.27 -18.91 12.28
N SER A 46 -15.09 -19.52 12.14
CA SER A 46 -13.82 -18.95 12.61
C SER A 46 -13.50 -17.64 11.89
N VAL A 47 -13.79 -17.55 10.58
CA VAL A 47 -13.61 -16.30 9.82
C VAL A 47 -14.58 -15.23 10.32
N TYR A 48 -15.86 -15.56 10.50
CA TYR A 48 -16.86 -14.62 11.01
C TYR A 48 -16.57 -14.16 12.45
N LEU A 49 -16.02 -15.04 13.28
CA LEU A 49 -15.62 -14.70 14.65
C LEU A 49 -14.51 -13.64 14.68
N ILE A 50 -13.59 -13.67 13.71
CA ILE A 50 -12.44 -12.76 13.67
C ILE A 50 -12.76 -11.47 12.89
N PHE A 51 -13.51 -11.56 11.78
CA PHE A 51 -13.71 -10.48 10.84
C PHE A 51 -15.15 -10.01 10.66
N THR A 52 -16.11 -10.61 11.34
CA THR A 52 -17.53 -10.26 11.32
C THR A 52 -18.18 -10.39 9.93
N ASN A 53 -17.56 -9.86 8.88
CA ASN A 53 -18.05 -9.92 7.49
C ASN A 53 -16.91 -9.77 6.48
N LYS A 54 -17.23 -9.97 5.19
CA LYS A 54 -16.26 -9.90 4.08
C LYS A 54 -15.66 -8.49 3.89
N ARG A 55 -16.40 -7.41 4.21
CA ARG A 55 -15.85 -6.03 4.14
C ARG A 55 -14.81 -5.77 5.21
N THR A 56 -15.07 -6.19 6.44
CA THR A 56 -14.09 -6.07 7.53
C THR A 56 -12.81 -6.86 7.21
N LEU A 57 -12.95 -8.03 6.59
CA LEU A 57 -11.82 -8.81 6.11
C LEU A 57 -11.05 -8.08 4.98
N LEU A 58 -11.75 -7.48 4.02
CA LEU A 58 -11.10 -6.65 2.99
C LEU A 58 -10.34 -5.47 3.62
N GLY A 59 -10.90 -4.82 4.63
CA GLY A 59 -10.23 -3.77 5.40
C GLY A 59 -8.91 -4.26 6.02
N ALA A 60 -8.92 -5.43 6.63
CA ALA A 60 -7.73 -6.05 7.21
C ALA A 60 -6.69 -6.43 6.14
N VAL A 61 -7.13 -6.90 4.97
CA VAL A 61 -6.25 -7.17 3.82
C VAL A 61 -5.56 -5.89 3.34
N ILE A 62 -6.31 -4.79 3.18
CA ILE A 62 -5.75 -3.47 2.80
C ILE A 62 -4.72 -3.00 3.83
N GLU A 63 -5.04 -3.11 5.11
CA GLU A 63 -4.17 -2.71 6.21
C GLU A 63 -2.89 -3.55 6.24
N THR A 64 -3.01 -4.87 6.13
CA THR A 64 -1.85 -5.79 6.09
C THR A 64 -0.98 -5.54 4.85
N ALA A 65 -1.57 -5.31 3.69
CA ALA A 65 -0.83 -4.97 2.48
C ALA A 65 -0.01 -3.67 2.65
N ALA A 66 -0.56 -2.68 3.36
CA ALA A 66 0.13 -1.42 3.64
C ALA A 66 1.27 -1.58 4.65
N HIS A 67 1.07 -2.35 5.71
CA HIS A 67 2.03 -2.46 6.82
C HIS A 67 2.97 -3.68 6.71
N GLY A 68 2.71 -4.64 5.80
CA GLY A 68 3.43 -5.91 5.74
C GLY A 68 3.11 -6.79 6.95
N ASP A 69 4.06 -7.57 7.38
CA ASP A 69 3.98 -8.53 8.49
C ASP A 69 4.06 -7.89 9.89
N GLY A 70 3.70 -6.61 10.04
CA GLY A 70 3.63 -5.92 11.32
C GLY A 70 4.83 -5.05 11.64
N THR A 71 5.84 -4.98 10.77
CA THR A 71 6.81 -3.90 10.77
C THR A 71 6.14 -2.64 10.24
N ALA A 72 6.33 -1.50 10.91
CA ALA A 72 5.80 -0.22 10.46
C ALA A 72 6.09 0.00 8.97
N VAL A 73 5.18 0.66 8.25
CA VAL A 73 5.40 1.06 6.82
C VAL A 73 6.75 1.75 6.66
N VAL A 74 7.26 2.25 7.76
CA VAL A 74 8.53 2.93 7.88
C VAL A 74 9.25 2.37 9.10
N ASP A 75 10.23 1.51 8.89
CA ASP A 75 11.17 1.10 9.94
C ASP A 75 11.83 2.38 10.52
N PRO A 76 11.87 2.57 11.84
CA PRO A 76 12.57 3.70 12.44
C PRO A 76 13.99 3.88 11.92
N SER A 77 14.74 2.80 11.71
CA SER A 77 16.09 2.83 11.14
C SER A 77 16.13 3.39 9.71
N TRP A 78 15.10 3.18 8.92
CA TRP A 78 14.98 3.76 7.59
C TRP A 78 14.73 5.27 7.65
N LEU A 79 13.90 5.75 8.58
CA LEU A 79 13.70 7.20 8.78
C LEU A 79 15.01 7.89 9.17
N ASP A 80 15.80 7.26 10.02
CA ASP A 80 17.10 7.78 10.43
C ASP A 80 18.07 7.83 9.23
N ALA A 81 18.10 6.78 8.41
CA ALA A 81 18.89 6.76 7.19
C ALA A 81 18.45 7.85 6.17
N VAL A 82 17.15 8.07 6.00
CA VAL A 82 16.62 9.14 5.15
C VAL A 82 17.00 10.52 5.68
N ARG A 83 16.91 10.77 7.00
CA ARG A 83 17.30 12.05 7.60
C ARG A 83 18.78 12.29 7.54
N ALA A 84 19.60 11.24 7.65
CA ALA A 84 21.05 11.34 7.58
C ALA A 84 21.57 11.66 6.17
N GLU A 85 20.76 11.42 5.12
CA GLU A 85 21.16 11.70 3.74
C GLU A 85 21.02 13.21 3.41
N PRO A 86 22.13 13.93 3.18
CA PRO A 86 22.08 15.37 2.93
C PRO A 86 21.71 15.75 1.50
N ASP A 87 21.94 14.85 0.52
CA ASP A 87 21.60 15.14 -0.88
C ASP A 87 20.11 14.87 -1.14
N PRO A 88 19.32 15.89 -1.53
CA PRO A 88 17.88 15.70 -1.79
C PRO A 88 17.55 14.62 -2.83
N ARG A 89 18.40 14.45 -3.86
CA ARG A 89 18.18 13.41 -4.89
C ARG A 89 18.42 12.02 -4.33
N ALA A 90 19.50 11.82 -3.59
CA ALA A 90 19.78 10.56 -2.93
C ALA A 90 18.71 10.24 -1.87
N ARG A 91 18.25 11.25 -1.12
CA ARG A 91 17.14 11.11 -0.17
C ARG A 91 15.85 10.67 -0.85
N LEU A 92 15.48 11.27 -1.98
CA LEU A 92 14.32 10.86 -2.76
C LEU A 92 14.46 9.40 -3.26
N ALA A 93 15.63 9.00 -3.72
CA ALA A 93 15.89 7.63 -4.16
C ALA A 93 15.76 6.60 -3.02
N LEU A 94 16.25 6.93 -1.81
CA LEU A 94 16.03 6.09 -0.62
C LEU A 94 14.54 5.94 -0.27
N MET A 95 13.77 7.04 -0.31
CA MET A 95 12.31 7.02 -0.11
C MET A 95 11.61 6.17 -1.15
N ALA A 96 11.97 6.30 -2.41
CA ALA A 96 11.39 5.54 -3.51
C ALA A 96 11.71 4.04 -3.39
N ALA A 97 12.92 3.68 -2.98
CA ALA A 97 13.31 2.30 -2.74
C ALA A 97 12.47 1.64 -1.64
N ALA A 98 12.24 2.32 -0.52
CA ALA A 98 11.43 1.82 0.59
C ALA A 98 9.94 1.70 0.21
N THR A 99 9.39 2.66 -0.53
CA THR A 99 7.98 2.65 -0.95
C THR A 99 7.69 1.63 -2.06
N ARG A 100 8.69 1.17 -2.78
CA ARG A 100 8.54 0.18 -3.86
C ARG A 100 7.85 -1.10 -3.41
N ASP A 101 8.32 -1.68 -2.31
CA ASP A 101 7.76 -2.93 -1.79
C ASP A 101 6.35 -2.74 -1.23
N VAL A 102 6.08 -1.59 -0.64
CA VAL A 102 4.72 -1.21 -0.21
C VAL A 102 3.80 -1.14 -1.43
N LEU A 103 4.18 -0.44 -2.49
CA LEU A 103 3.40 -0.33 -3.71
C LEU A 103 3.14 -1.70 -4.34
N ARG A 104 4.15 -2.56 -4.43
CA ARG A 104 4.01 -3.90 -4.98
C ARG A 104 2.96 -4.73 -4.24
N ARG A 105 2.87 -4.61 -2.91
CA ARG A 105 1.86 -5.32 -2.10
C ARG A 105 0.49 -4.66 -2.17
N THR A 106 0.42 -3.34 -2.15
CA THR A 106 -0.85 -2.61 -2.05
C THR A 106 -1.59 -2.49 -3.39
N MET A 107 -0.88 -2.34 -4.51
CA MET A 107 -1.52 -2.08 -5.81
C MET A 107 -2.57 -3.13 -6.23
N PRO A 108 -2.32 -4.45 -6.14
CA PRO A 108 -3.34 -5.45 -6.50
C PRO A 108 -4.59 -5.36 -5.60
N VAL A 109 -4.39 -5.18 -4.31
CA VAL A 109 -5.47 -5.06 -3.33
C VAL A 109 -6.27 -3.77 -3.53
N ASP A 110 -5.60 -2.65 -3.82
CA ASP A 110 -6.23 -1.37 -4.14
C ASP A 110 -7.11 -1.46 -5.40
N ALA A 111 -6.66 -2.16 -6.42
CA ALA A 111 -7.46 -2.39 -7.63
C ALA A 111 -8.77 -3.12 -7.31
N VAL A 112 -8.71 -4.16 -6.49
CA VAL A 112 -9.89 -4.90 -6.01
C VAL A 112 -10.82 -4.00 -5.21
N ALA A 113 -10.28 -3.24 -4.25
CA ALA A 113 -11.06 -2.36 -3.39
C ALA A 113 -11.76 -1.25 -4.20
N ARG A 114 -11.06 -0.61 -5.15
CA ARG A 114 -11.64 0.42 -6.03
C ARG A 114 -12.74 -0.14 -6.93
N ALA A 115 -12.56 -1.34 -7.48
CA ALA A 115 -13.60 -1.99 -8.28
C ALA A 115 -14.85 -2.29 -7.43
N ALA A 116 -14.68 -2.78 -6.20
CA ALA A 116 -15.78 -3.05 -5.28
C ALA A 116 -16.48 -1.76 -4.80
N ALA A 117 -15.74 -0.67 -4.63
CA ALA A 117 -16.26 0.64 -4.22
C ALA A 117 -17.28 1.24 -5.20
N LEU A 118 -17.26 0.81 -6.46
CA LEU A 118 -18.23 1.26 -7.46
C LEU A 118 -19.68 0.80 -7.16
N SER A 119 -19.85 -0.27 -6.38
CA SER A 119 -21.14 -0.86 -6.04
C SER A 119 -21.41 -0.98 -4.54
N ASP A 120 -20.44 -0.71 -3.67
CA ASP A 120 -20.59 -0.81 -2.22
C ASP A 120 -20.13 0.50 -1.54
N PRO A 121 -21.06 1.34 -1.05
CA PRO A 121 -20.75 2.62 -0.41
C PRO A 121 -19.85 2.49 0.84
N GLU A 122 -19.93 1.40 1.59
CA GLU A 122 -19.09 1.19 2.77
C GLU A 122 -17.64 0.88 2.36
N ILE A 123 -17.44 0.18 1.22
CA ILE A 123 -16.11 -0.01 0.64
C ILE A 123 -15.57 1.29 0.05
N ALA A 124 -16.43 2.11 -0.57
CA ALA A 124 -16.04 3.43 -1.05
C ALA A 124 -15.52 4.31 0.11
N GLU A 125 -16.20 4.29 1.24
CA GLU A 125 -15.78 4.99 2.45
C GLU A 125 -14.47 4.42 3.03
N LEU A 126 -14.28 3.10 3.00
CA LEU A 126 -13.03 2.46 3.38
C LEU A 126 -11.87 2.94 2.48
N CYS A 127 -12.08 2.99 1.17
CA CYS A 127 -11.10 3.50 0.22
C CYS A 127 -10.75 4.96 0.48
N ARG A 128 -11.75 5.83 0.73
CA ARG A 128 -11.55 7.24 1.03
C ARG A 128 -10.68 7.46 2.28
N ARG A 129 -10.98 6.77 3.38
CA ARG A 129 -10.18 6.85 4.61
C ARG A 129 -8.74 6.37 4.40
N ASN A 130 -8.57 5.34 3.60
CA ASN A 130 -7.24 4.83 3.27
C ASN A 130 -6.43 5.84 2.42
N GLU A 131 -7.07 6.50 1.46
CA GLU A 131 -6.44 7.57 0.67
C GLU A 131 -6.04 8.78 1.52
N GLU A 132 -6.87 9.20 2.47
CA GLU A 132 -6.54 10.29 3.38
C GLU A 132 -5.33 9.96 4.27
N ARG A 133 -5.24 8.70 4.76
CA ARG A 133 -4.07 8.24 5.51
C ARG A 133 -2.81 8.31 4.64
N ARG A 134 -2.88 7.78 3.43
CA ARG A 134 -1.76 7.77 2.48
C ARG A 134 -1.29 9.16 2.09
N ARG A 135 -2.23 10.11 1.96
CA ARG A 135 -1.87 11.51 1.73
C ARG A 135 -1.07 12.09 2.89
N ARG A 136 -1.41 11.75 4.14
CA ARG A 136 -0.59 12.14 5.30
C ARG A 136 0.80 11.50 5.28
N ASP A 137 0.91 10.25 4.88
CA ASP A 137 2.19 9.56 4.75
C ASP A 137 3.08 10.25 3.68
N VAL A 138 2.50 10.58 2.52
CA VAL A 138 3.19 11.34 1.47
C VAL A 138 3.60 12.73 1.96
N ARG A 139 2.77 13.41 2.75
CA ARG A 139 3.13 14.68 3.37
C ARG A 139 4.40 14.54 4.22
N THR A 140 4.47 13.52 5.05
CA THR A 140 5.67 13.24 5.87
C THR A 140 6.92 13.04 4.98
N LEU A 141 6.79 12.34 3.86
CA LEU A 141 7.90 12.15 2.92
C LEU A 141 8.35 13.48 2.28
N VAL A 142 7.40 14.33 1.91
CA VAL A 142 7.72 15.66 1.33
C VAL A 142 8.37 16.57 2.36
N ASP A 143 7.90 16.56 3.60
CA ASP A 143 8.50 17.33 4.69
C ASP A 143 9.96 16.87 4.93
N LEU A 144 10.21 15.56 4.97
CA LEU A 144 11.56 15.00 5.04
C LEU A 144 12.44 15.40 3.85
N LEU A 145 11.88 15.49 2.64
CA LEU A 145 12.61 15.93 1.47
C LEU A 145 12.97 17.42 1.57
N ALA A 146 12.06 18.26 2.04
CA ALA A 146 12.27 19.68 2.25
C ALA A 146 13.31 20.00 3.35
N GLU A 147 13.52 19.11 4.32
CA GLU A 147 14.60 19.20 5.31
C GLU A 147 16.00 19.12 4.65
N ALA A 148 16.14 18.43 3.53
CA ALA A 148 17.41 18.28 2.83
C ALA A 148 17.77 19.48 1.93
N GLY A 149 16.79 20.29 1.57
CA GLY A 149 17.01 21.46 0.71
C GLY A 149 15.72 22.07 0.17
N PRO A 150 15.81 23.18 -0.56
CA PRO A 150 14.64 23.85 -1.09
C PRO A 150 13.94 22.99 -2.14
N LEU A 151 12.62 23.03 -2.14
CA LEU A 151 11.79 22.46 -3.19
C LEU A 151 11.57 23.49 -4.31
N ARG A 152 11.44 23.03 -5.54
CA ARG A 152 11.13 23.87 -6.72
C ARG A 152 9.70 24.42 -6.70
N VAL A 153 8.79 23.75 -5.99
CA VAL A 153 7.37 24.07 -5.86
C VAL A 153 6.96 24.17 -4.39
N PRO A 154 5.85 24.85 -4.07
CA PRO A 154 5.31 24.86 -2.70
C PRO A 154 5.07 23.44 -2.17
N VAL A 155 5.25 23.26 -0.87
CA VAL A 155 5.11 21.94 -0.21
C VAL A 155 3.78 21.26 -0.52
N GLU A 156 2.66 21.98 -0.50
CA GLU A 156 1.34 21.41 -0.83
C GLU A 156 1.29 20.87 -2.25
N GLN A 157 1.87 21.61 -3.21
CA GLN A 157 1.96 21.16 -4.60
C GLN A 157 2.90 19.96 -4.73
N ALA A 158 3.99 19.92 -3.99
CA ALA A 158 4.90 18.78 -3.96
C ALA A 158 4.19 17.52 -3.44
N VAL A 159 3.36 17.64 -2.39
CA VAL A 159 2.52 16.56 -1.87
C VAL A 159 1.56 16.03 -2.94
N ASP A 160 0.85 16.92 -3.63
CA ASP A 160 -0.11 16.54 -4.67
C ASP A 160 0.59 15.83 -5.85
N LEU A 161 1.74 16.34 -6.30
CA LEU A 161 2.52 15.77 -7.39
C LEU A 161 3.13 14.41 -6.99
N MET A 162 3.74 14.32 -5.83
CA MET A 162 4.29 13.06 -5.32
C MET A 162 3.20 12.01 -5.15
N TRP A 163 2.05 12.39 -4.56
CA TRP A 163 0.91 11.50 -4.41
C TRP A 163 0.38 11.01 -5.76
N ALA A 164 0.16 11.91 -6.72
CA ALA A 164 -0.39 11.56 -8.03
C ALA A 164 0.55 10.65 -8.83
N LEU A 165 1.85 10.95 -8.87
CA LEU A 165 2.82 10.21 -9.66
C LEU A 165 3.21 8.87 -9.04
N SER A 166 3.47 8.83 -7.72
CA SER A 166 3.87 7.60 -7.04
C SER A 166 2.74 6.57 -6.90
N ARG A 167 1.50 7.00 -7.04
CA ARG A 167 0.31 6.15 -6.83
C ARG A 167 -0.52 5.90 -8.08
N SER A 168 -0.08 6.37 -9.22
CA SER A 168 -0.80 6.13 -10.47
C SER A 168 -0.68 4.66 -10.88
N THR A 169 -1.62 3.84 -10.40
CA THR A 169 -1.76 2.42 -10.79
C THR A 169 -1.86 2.30 -12.31
N ASP A 170 -2.57 3.23 -12.96
CA ASP A 170 -2.73 3.24 -14.40
C ASP A 170 -1.43 3.55 -15.13
N LEU A 171 -0.64 4.52 -14.65
CA LEU A 171 0.67 4.82 -15.20
C LEU A 171 1.60 3.59 -15.07
N TYR A 172 1.66 2.99 -13.88
CA TYR A 172 2.49 1.81 -13.65
C TYR A 172 2.07 0.64 -14.54
N ARG A 173 0.76 0.35 -14.62
CA ARG A 173 0.21 -0.71 -15.48
C ARG A 173 0.51 -0.44 -16.95
N SER A 174 0.30 0.80 -17.43
CA SER A 174 0.59 1.17 -18.81
C SER A 174 2.04 0.98 -19.16
N LEU A 175 2.97 1.32 -18.26
CA LEU A 175 4.40 1.11 -18.51
C LEU A 175 4.77 -0.38 -18.45
N THR A 176 4.26 -1.13 -17.49
CA THR A 176 4.67 -2.52 -17.27
C THR A 176 3.90 -3.52 -18.14
N ALA A 177 2.56 -3.50 -18.10
CA ALA A 177 1.73 -4.46 -18.82
C ALA A 177 1.60 -4.11 -20.32
N ASP A 178 1.34 -2.82 -20.66
CA ASP A 178 1.07 -2.44 -22.04
C ASP A 178 2.36 -2.19 -22.84
N ARG A 179 3.43 -1.69 -22.19
CA ARG A 179 4.72 -1.34 -22.82
C ARG A 179 5.87 -2.30 -22.50
N GLY A 180 5.64 -3.31 -21.65
CA GLY A 180 6.62 -4.35 -21.32
C GLY A 180 7.84 -3.86 -20.50
N TRP A 181 7.74 -2.73 -19.80
CA TRP A 181 8.84 -2.28 -18.94
C TRP A 181 8.93 -3.17 -17.70
N SER A 182 10.17 -3.38 -17.24
CA SER A 182 10.33 -3.96 -15.90
C SER A 182 9.81 -2.98 -14.84
N GLY A 183 9.29 -3.50 -13.72
CA GLY A 183 8.85 -2.67 -12.62
C GLY A 183 9.93 -1.72 -12.10
N ARG A 184 11.20 -2.16 -12.10
CA ARG A 184 12.35 -1.32 -11.75
C ARG A 184 12.51 -0.14 -12.71
N ARG A 185 12.38 -0.37 -14.02
CA ARG A 185 12.48 0.69 -15.03
C ARG A 185 11.34 1.70 -14.91
N ALA A 186 10.12 1.22 -14.73
CA ALA A 186 8.94 2.08 -14.56
C ALA A 186 9.10 2.98 -13.33
N GLN A 187 9.56 2.44 -12.23
CA GLN A 187 9.77 3.20 -11.01
C GLN A 187 10.91 4.21 -11.13
N ALA A 188 12.05 3.84 -11.69
CA ALA A 188 13.14 4.76 -11.91
C ALA A 188 12.73 5.97 -12.79
N ALA A 189 11.85 5.76 -13.76
CA ALA A 189 11.29 6.85 -14.55
C ALA A 189 10.39 7.79 -13.72
N VAL A 190 9.57 7.26 -12.82
CA VAL A 190 8.76 8.07 -11.90
C VAL A 190 9.65 8.86 -10.94
N GLU A 191 10.69 8.23 -10.40
CA GLU A 191 11.69 8.89 -9.53
C GLU A 191 12.39 10.06 -10.25
N ASP A 192 12.83 9.85 -11.50
CA ASP A 192 13.48 10.91 -12.30
C ASP A 192 12.52 12.08 -12.58
N VAL A 193 11.27 11.79 -12.90
CA VAL A 193 10.24 12.82 -13.06
C VAL A 193 10.02 13.60 -11.76
N LEU A 194 9.86 12.91 -10.63
CA LEU A 194 9.70 13.53 -9.32
C LEU A 194 10.91 14.41 -8.97
N ALA A 195 12.14 13.90 -9.19
CA ALA A 195 13.34 14.67 -8.93
C ALA A 195 13.39 15.97 -9.76
N ARG A 196 13.06 15.91 -11.05
CA ARG A 196 13.05 17.08 -11.95
C ARG A 196 11.97 18.12 -11.61
N VAL A 197 10.84 17.66 -11.08
CA VAL A 197 9.70 18.53 -10.76
C VAL A 197 9.84 19.13 -9.37
N LEU A 198 10.34 18.37 -8.41
CA LEU A 198 10.39 18.76 -7.00
C LEU A 198 11.70 19.41 -6.59
N LEU A 199 12.83 19.04 -7.21
CA LEU A 199 14.17 19.49 -6.81
C LEU A 199 14.76 20.49 -7.82
N PRO A 200 15.59 21.44 -7.34
CA PRO A 200 16.29 22.41 -8.18
C PRO A 200 17.16 21.78 -9.26
#